data_7c7b77049676536f20a1996df9640b1d
#
_entry.id   7c7b77049676536f20a1996df9640b1d
#
_cell.length_a   1.000
_cell.length_b   1.000
_cell.length_c   1.000
_cell.angle_alpha   90.00
_cell.angle_beta   90.00
_cell.angle_gamma   90.00
#
_symmetry.space_group_name_H-M   'P 1'
#
loop_
_entity.id
_entity.type
_entity.pdbx_description
1 polymer ?
#
loop_
_entity_poly.entity_id
_entity_poly.type
_entity_poly.pdbx_seq_one_letter_code
_entity_poly.pdbx_strand_id
1 'polypeptide(L)'
;MLKQKPRITRIARNLRRRESWGERLMWAWLRDRRFTGYKFRRQHLLGPHILDFFCNGAKLDVEVDGFQHGSPENQVNDTVRDAFLENQGIKVLRFWSSHLRRDKQVIRDKIWQTLQERAPQPVPSYCVPRNVASNKT
;
A
#
# COMPACT_ATOMS: atom_id res chain seq x y z
N MET A 1 -26.81 -12.92 -17.34
CA MET A 1 -26.80 -12.17 -16.20
C MET A 1 -25.81 -11.10 -16.15
N LEU A 2 -26.30 -9.92 -16.03
CA LEU A 2 -25.44 -8.85 -16.07
C LEU A 2 -24.72 -8.64 -14.84
N LYS A 3 -23.46 -8.64 -14.93
CA LYS A 3 -22.65 -8.30 -13.82
C LYS A 3 -22.44 -6.83 -13.84
N GLN A 4 -23.35 -6.13 -13.26
CA GLN A 4 -23.11 -4.73 -13.07
C GLN A 4 -21.98 -4.59 -12.09
N LYS A 5 -20.92 -3.97 -12.53
CA LYS A 5 -19.85 -3.65 -11.61
C LYS A 5 -20.36 -2.65 -10.60
N PRO A 6 -20.11 -2.87 -9.34
CA PRO A 6 -20.57 -1.96 -8.30
C PRO A 6 -20.08 -0.54 -8.53
N ARG A 7 -20.84 0.43 -8.04
CA ARG A 7 -20.44 1.84 -8.08
C ARG A 7 -19.05 2.03 -7.49
N ILE A 8 -18.72 1.24 -6.48
CA ILE A 8 -17.42 1.31 -5.81
C ILE A 8 -16.28 0.98 -6.78
N THR A 9 -16.47 0.03 -7.68
CA THR A 9 -15.45 -0.30 -8.68
C THR A 9 -15.22 0.87 -9.62
N ARG A 10 -16.29 1.58 -9.97
CA ARG A 10 -16.19 2.76 -10.81
C ARG A 10 -15.45 3.88 -10.09
N ILE A 11 -15.73 4.06 -8.81
CA ILE A 11 -15.05 5.05 -7.98
C ILE A 11 -13.56 4.74 -7.89
N ALA A 12 -13.20 3.48 -7.67
CA ALA A 12 -11.80 3.07 -7.60
C ALA A 12 -11.08 3.37 -8.91
N ARG A 13 -11.74 3.14 -10.04
CA ARG A 13 -11.19 3.44 -11.35
C ARG A 13 -10.94 4.94 -11.54
N ASN A 14 -11.88 5.77 -11.09
CA ASN A 14 -11.73 7.22 -11.15
C ASN A 14 -10.59 7.70 -10.27
N LEU A 15 -10.44 7.11 -9.08
CA LEU A 15 -9.36 7.43 -8.18
C LEU A 15 -8.00 7.11 -8.79
N ARG A 16 -7.88 6.00 -9.51
CA ARG A 16 -6.63 5.67 -10.19
C ARG A 16 -6.24 6.72 -11.23
N ARG A 17 -7.23 7.30 -11.90
CA ARG A 17 -6.97 8.36 -12.86
C ARG A 17 -6.52 9.65 -12.21
N ARG A 18 -6.87 9.82 -10.94
CA ARG A 18 -6.53 11.02 -10.17
C ARG A 18 -5.41 10.79 -9.19
N GLU A 19 -4.61 9.76 -9.43
CA GLU A 19 -3.50 9.47 -8.54
C GLU A 19 -2.61 10.69 -8.35
N SER A 20 -2.24 10.92 -7.10
CA SER A 20 -1.32 11.98 -6.76
C SER A 20 0.09 11.59 -7.18
N TRP A 21 1.00 12.55 -7.16
CA TRP A 21 2.41 12.30 -7.42
C TRP A 21 2.98 11.23 -6.50
N GLY A 22 2.69 11.34 -5.21
CA GLY A 22 3.19 10.37 -4.24
C GLY A 22 2.68 8.97 -4.47
N GLU A 23 1.41 8.84 -4.84
CA GLU A 23 0.83 7.55 -5.15
C GLU A 23 1.46 6.94 -6.40
N ARG A 24 1.73 7.76 -7.42
CA ARG A 24 2.42 7.28 -8.62
C ARG A 24 3.81 6.77 -8.30
N LEU A 25 4.53 7.48 -7.45
CA LEU A 25 5.87 7.06 -7.05
C LEU A 25 5.82 5.74 -6.28
N MET A 26 4.90 5.64 -5.32
CA MET A 26 4.76 4.41 -4.54
C MET A 26 4.41 3.23 -5.45
N TRP A 27 3.48 3.43 -6.38
CA TRP A 27 3.11 2.36 -7.31
C TRP A 27 4.28 1.93 -8.18
N ALA A 28 5.12 2.88 -8.60
CA ALA A 28 6.31 2.54 -9.36
C ALA A 28 7.25 1.61 -8.58
N TRP A 29 7.30 1.74 -7.27
CA TRP A 29 8.11 0.85 -6.44
C TRP A 29 7.47 -0.53 -6.27
N LEU A 30 6.15 -0.59 -6.13
CA LEU A 30 5.45 -1.80 -5.70
C LEU A 30 4.92 -2.68 -6.84
N ARG A 31 4.71 -2.10 -8.01
CA ARG A 31 4.05 -2.80 -9.12
C ARG A 31 4.90 -3.96 -9.65
N ASP A 32 4.23 -4.90 -10.30
CA ASP A 32 4.88 -5.99 -11.04
C ASP A 32 5.84 -6.82 -10.17
N ARG A 33 5.52 -6.95 -8.90
CA ARG A 33 6.35 -7.68 -7.93
C ARG A 33 7.78 -7.13 -7.82
N ARG A 34 7.97 -5.86 -8.17
CA ARG A 34 9.28 -5.23 -8.12
C ARG A 34 9.84 -5.12 -6.72
N PHE A 35 8.95 -5.07 -5.74
CA PHE A 35 9.38 -4.93 -4.36
C PHE A 35 9.60 -6.33 -3.77
N THR A 36 10.76 -6.89 -4.03
CA THR A 36 11.23 -8.19 -3.53
C THR A 36 10.26 -9.35 -3.79
N GLY A 37 9.52 -9.28 -4.88
CA GLY A 37 8.63 -10.35 -5.29
C GLY A 37 7.24 -10.34 -4.70
N TYR A 38 6.96 -9.41 -3.79
CA TYR A 38 5.63 -9.31 -3.20
C TYR A 38 4.64 -8.68 -4.17
N LYS A 39 3.44 -9.24 -4.20
CA LYS A 39 2.40 -8.74 -5.08
C LYS A 39 1.56 -7.70 -4.37
N PHE A 40 1.53 -6.49 -4.92
CA PHE A 40 0.68 -5.42 -4.45
C PHE A 40 -0.39 -5.08 -5.47
N ARG A 41 -1.56 -4.72 -4.98
CA ARG A 41 -2.66 -4.23 -5.81
C ARG A 41 -2.97 -2.80 -5.38
N ARG A 42 -3.12 -1.92 -6.36
CA ARG A 42 -3.50 -0.54 -6.05
C ARG A 42 -5.01 -0.38 -6.06
N GLN A 43 -5.51 0.52 -5.25
CA GLN A 43 -6.93 0.83 -5.16
C GLN A 43 -7.75 -0.44 -4.99
N HIS A 44 -7.35 -1.24 -4.00
CA HIS A 44 -7.97 -2.54 -3.76
C HIS A 44 -9.22 -2.38 -2.90
N LEU A 45 -10.33 -2.98 -3.37
CA LEU A 45 -11.57 -2.95 -2.63
C LEU A 45 -11.58 -4.04 -1.56
N LEU A 46 -11.88 -3.65 -0.33
CA LEU A 46 -12.02 -4.58 0.76
C LEU A 46 -13.23 -4.15 1.60
N GLY A 47 -14.34 -4.90 1.47
CA GLY A 47 -15.58 -4.47 2.08
C GLY A 47 -15.99 -3.11 1.52
N PRO A 48 -16.38 -2.17 2.37
CA PRO A 48 -16.76 -0.84 1.92
C PRO A 48 -15.58 0.11 1.72
N HIS A 49 -14.35 -0.39 1.90
CA HIS A 49 -13.17 0.46 1.90
C HIS A 49 -12.29 0.22 0.68
N ILE A 50 -11.55 1.24 0.28
CA ILE A 50 -10.58 1.17 -0.80
C ILE A 50 -9.21 1.35 -0.15
N LEU A 51 -8.33 0.38 -0.38
CA LEU A 51 -6.97 0.41 0.15
C LEU A 51 -6.03 0.87 -0.96
N ASP A 52 -5.12 1.79 -0.64
CA ASP A 52 -4.24 2.36 -1.66
C ASP A 52 -3.36 1.31 -2.33
N PHE A 53 -2.57 0.60 -1.56
CA PHE A 53 -1.67 -0.42 -2.08
C PHE A 53 -1.68 -1.61 -1.13
N PHE A 54 -2.33 -2.68 -1.54
CA PHE A 54 -2.55 -3.83 -0.67
C PHE A 54 -1.79 -5.06 -1.11
N CYS A 55 -1.07 -5.67 -0.17
CA CYS A 55 -0.42 -6.95 -0.35
C CYS A 55 -1.18 -8.00 0.44
N ASN A 56 -1.93 -8.84 -0.24
CA ASN A 56 -2.76 -9.85 0.42
C ASN A 56 -1.91 -10.88 1.17
N GLY A 57 -0.78 -11.27 0.60
CA GLY A 57 0.08 -12.26 1.24
C GLY A 57 0.61 -11.83 2.60
N ALA A 58 0.90 -10.56 2.76
CA ALA A 58 1.42 -10.02 4.01
C ALA A 58 0.34 -9.35 4.84
N LYS A 59 -0.87 -9.22 4.32
CA LYS A 59 -1.93 -8.44 4.96
C LYS A 59 -1.43 -7.05 5.32
N LEU A 60 -0.83 -6.40 4.36
CA LEU A 60 -0.24 -5.08 4.51
C LEU A 60 -0.86 -4.09 3.54
N ASP A 61 -1.32 -2.97 4.07
CA ASP A 61 -1.81 -1.85 3.27
C ASP A 61 -0.84 -0.68 3.43
N VAL A 62 -0.30 -0.20 2.33
CA VAL A 62 0.56 0.97 2.30
C VAL A 62 -0.25 2.14 1.77
N GLU A 63 -0.32 3.21 2.51
CA GLU A 63 -1.09 4.38 2.14
C GLU A 63 -0.23 5.61 2.03
N VAL A 64 -0.51 6.42 1.03
CA VAL A 64 0.20 7.67 0.80
C VAL A 64 -0.79 8.81 1.02
N ASP A 65 -0.51 9.61 2.04
CA ASP A 65 -1.37 10.73 2.36
C ASP A 65 -0.80 12.03 1.80
N GLY A 66 -1.66 12.79 1.14
CA GLY A 66 -1.36 14.16 0.82
C GLY A 66 -1.44 14.95 2.12
N PHE A 67 -1.32 16.25 2.03
CA PHE A 67 -1.54 16.97 3.24
C PHE A 67 -3.01 17.31 3.33
N GLN A 68 -3.48 17.35 4.42
CA GLN A 68 -4.69 17.71 4.94
C GLN A 68 -5.73 16.84 5.09
N HIS A 69 -5.88 16.36 6.22
CA HIS A 69 -6.92 15.56 6.68
C HIS A 69 -7.37 16.14 7.98
N GLY A 70 -7.74 17.38 7.96
CA GLY A 70 -8.03 18.04 9.20
C GLY A 70 -9.47 18.03 9.65
N SER A 71 -10.42 17.54 8.84
CA SER A 71 -11.80 17.63 9.27
C SER A 71 -12.15 16.57 10.30
N PRO A 72 -12.96 16.89 11.31
CA PRO A 72 -13.39 15.92 12.30
C PRO A 72 -14.10 14.72 11.69
N GLU A 73 -14.86 14.94 10.62
CA GLU A 73 -15.55 13.87 9.93
C GLU A 73 -14.59 12.86 9.34
N ASN A 74 -13.51 13.33 8.73
CA ASN A 74 -12.50 12.45 8.17
C ASN A 74 -11.79 11.67 9.26
N GLN A 75 -11.56 12.28 10.42
CA GLN A 75 -10.94 11.59 11.53
C GLN A 75 -11.80 10.44 12.06
N VAL A 76 -13.11 10.65 12.15
CA VAL A 76 -14.04 9.60 12.59
C VAL A 76 -14.06 8.47 11.58
N ASN A 77 -14.14 8.80 10.29
CA ASN A 77 -14.14 7.80 9.23
C ASN A 77 -12.85 7.00 9.22
N ASP A 78 -11.73 7.66 9.46
CA ASP A 78 -10.43 6.99 9.52
C ASP A 78 -10.36 6.04 10.71
N THR A 79 -10.92 6.42 11.85
CA THR A 79 -10.94 5.56 13.03
C THR A 79 -11.77 4.29 12.76
N VAL A 80 -12.94 4.45 12.16
CA VAL A 80 -13.80 3.32 11.81
C VAL A 80 -13.10 2.40 10.81
N ARG A 81 -12.48 2.99 9.82
CA ARG A 81 -11.74 2.27 8.79
C ARG A 81 -10.57 1.50 9.40
N ASP A 82 -9.82 2.15 10.28
CA ASP A 82 -8.67 1.52 10.92
C ASP A 82 -9.09 0.34 11.78
N ALA A 83 -10.19 0.47 12.53
CA ALA A 83 -10.72 -0.62 13.34
C ALA A 83 -11.15 -1.80 12.46
N PHE A 84 -11.79 -1.50 11.32
CA PHE A 84 -12.19 -2.55 10.39
C PHE A 84 -10.98 -3.31 9.87
N LEU A 85 -9.95 -2.59 9.44
CA LEU A 85 -8.74 -3.20 8.89
C LEU A 85 -7.99 -4.00 9.94
N GLU A 86 -7.91 -3.49 11.15
CA GLU A 86 -7.28 -4.21 12.25
C GLU A 86 -8.00 -5.52 12.54
N ASN A 87 -9.33 -5.51 12.53
CA ASN A 87 -10.12 -6.72 12.73
C ASN A 87 -9.90 -7.74 11.61
N GLN A 88 -9.51 -7.29 10.42
CA GLN A 88 -9.19 -8.17 9.32
C GLN A 88 -7.72 -8.65 9.36
N GLY A 89 -6.99 -8.27 10.36
CA GLY A 89 -5.58 -8.63 10.49
C GLY A 89 -4.65 -7.85 9.56
N ILE A 90 -5.09 -6.69 9.11
CA ILE A 90 -4.33 -5.89 8.16
C ILE A 90 -3.53 -4.82 8.89
N LYS A 91 -2.24 -4.77 8.60
CA LYS A 91 -1.36 -3.71 9.08
C LYS A 91 -1.40 -2.57 8.07
N VAL A 92 -1.52 -1.34 8.56
CA VAL A 92 -1.50 -0.16 7.70
C VAL A 92 -0.22 0.63 7.96
N LEU A 93 0.49 0.96 6.90
CA LEU A 93 1.61 1.88 6.96
C LEU A 93 1.24 3.13 6.18
N ARG A 94 1.26 4.28 6.83
CA ARG A 94 0.94 5.55 6.20
C ARG A 94 2.18 6.40 6.08
N PHE A 95 2.37 6.96 4.89
CA PHE A 95 3.49 7.84 4.62
C PHE A 95 2.99 9.14 4.00
N TRP A 96 3.58 10.25 4.42
CA TRP A 96 3.27 11.54 3.82
C TRP A 96 3.96 11.64 2.47
N SER A 97 3.28 12.22 1.48
CA SER A 97 3.85 12.42 0.15
C SER A 97 5.19 13.16 0.20
N SER A 98 5.28 14.16 1.07
CA SER A 98 6.51 14.93 1.21
C SER A 98 7.68 14.07 1.65
N HIS A 99 7.44 13.07 2.51
CA HIS A 99 8.49 12.18 2.97
C HIS A 99 8.96 11.24 1.88
N LEU A 100 8.10 10.89 0.94
CA LEU A 100 8.49 10.03 -0.17
C LEU A 100 9.59 10.63 -1.00
N ARG A 101 9.65 11.96 -1.07
CA ARG A 101 10.69 12.64 -1.84
C ARG A 101 12.01 12.70 -1.08
N ARG A 102 11.93 12.99 0.22
CA ARG A 102 13.12 13.21 1.02
C ARG A 102 13.73 11.94 1.61
N ASP A 103 12.88 11.00 2.00
CA ASP A 103 13.32 9.84 2.77
C ASP A 103 12.99 8.53 2.08
N LYS A 104 13.25 8.47 0.78
CA LYS A 104 12.90 7.29 -0.03
C LYS A 104 13.41 5.98 0.55
N GLN A 105 14.67 5.96 0.93
CA GLN A 105 15.29 4.73 1.42
C GLN A 105 14.69 4.30 2.77
N VAL A 106 14.46 5.26 3.65
CA VAL A 106 13.87 4.97 4.95
C VAL A 106 12.48 4.35 4.80
N ILE A 107 11.68 4.90 3.88
CA ILE A 107 10.34 4.40 3.63
C ILE A 107 10.38 3.01 3.00
N ARG A 108 11.25 2.81 2.03
CA ARG A 108 11.39 1.51 1.38
C ARG A 108 11.87 0.44 2.36
N ASP A 109 12.79 0.80 3.24
CA ASP A 109 13.28 -0.11 4.27
C ASP A 109 12.18 -0.49 5.25
N LYS A 110 11.32 0.47 5.61
CA LYS A 110 10.22 0.21 6.51
C LYS A 110 9.20 -0.75 5.89
N ILE A 111 8.89 -0.56 4.62
CA ILE A 111 7.98 -1.45 3.90
C ILE A 111 8.58 -2.85 3.83
N TRP A 112 9.85 -2.94 3.45
CA TRP A 112 10.54 -4.22 3.33
C TRP A 112 10.57 -4.96 4.67
N GLN A 113 10.94 -4.25 5.73
CA GLN A 113 11.01 -4.84 7.06
C GLN A 113 9.65 -5.39 7.49
N THR A 114 8.60 -4.60 7.25
CA THR A 114 7.23 -5.03 7.61
C THR A 114 6.82 -6.27 6.82
N LEU A 115 7.15 -6.31 5.54
CA LEU A 115 6.86 -7.48 4.71
C LEU A 115 7.58 -8.72 5.23
N GLN A 116 8.85 -8.57 5.61
CA GLN A 116 9.62 -9.70 6.13
C GLN A 116 9.07 -10.20 7.47
N GLU A 117 8.59 -9.30 8.30
CA GLU A 117 7.99 -9.67 9.58
C GLU A 117 6.66 -10.39 9.41
N ARG A 118 5.87 -9.96 8.44
CA ARG A 118 4.51 -10.47 8.30
C ARG A 118 4.38 -11.65 7.35
N ALA A 119 5.21 -11.70 6.34
CA ALA A 119 5.16 -12.78 5.35
C ALA A 119 6.55 -13.10 4.82
N PRO A 120 7.43 -13.61 5.70
CA PRO A 120 8.76 -13.99 5.25
C PRO A 120 8.63 -15.11 4.22
N GLN A 121 9.23 -14.91 3.07
CA GLN A 121 9.19 -15.91 2.02
C GLN A 121 10.49 -15.88 1.23
N PRO A 122 10.90 -17.01 0.68
CA PRO A 122 12.05 -17.00 -0.19
C PRO A 122 11.71 -16.24 -1.46
N VAL A 123 12.50 -15.21 -1.76
CA VAL A 123 12.30 -14.40 -2.94
C VAL A 123 13.33 -14.81 -3.98
N PRO A 124 12.93 -15.02 -5.22
CA PRO A 124 13.90 -15.34 -6.27
C PRO A 124 14.98 -14.26 -6.35
N SER A 125 16.20 -14.71 -6.57
CA SER A 125 17.35 -13.79 -6.55
C SER A 125 17.22 -12.60 -7.50
N TYR A 126 16.54 -12.81 -8.61
CA TYR A 126 16.34 -11.73 -9.57
C TYR A 126 15.36 -10.64 -9.07
N CYS A 127 14.63 -10.93 -8.01
CA CYS A 127 13.71 -9.95 -7.42
C CYS A 127 14.33 -9.22 -6.23
N VAL A 128 15.48 -9.64 -5.77
CA VAL A 128 16.09 -9.04 -4.60
C VAL A 128 16.89 -7.81 -5.01
N PRO A 129 16.62 -6.65 -4.40
CA PRO A 129 17.43 -5.47 -4.66
C PRO A 129 18.88 -5.72 -4.27
N ARG A 130 19.81 -5.17 -5.05
CA ARG A 130 21.24 -5.39 -4.81
C ARG A 130 21.67 -5.02 -3.40
N ASN A 131 21.10 -3.96 -2.86
CA ASN A 131 21.44 -3.51 -1.51
C ASN A 131 21.08 -4.51 -0.44
N VAL A 132 20.01 -5.27 -0.64
CA VAL A 132 19.58 -6.26 0.33
C VAL A 132 20.43 -7.51 0.20
N ALA A 133 20.80 -7.88 -1.02
CA ALA A 133 21.62 -9.05 -1.26
C ALA A 133 23.02 -8.91 -0.65
N SER A 134 23.55 -7.69 -0.58
CA SER A 134 24.90 -7.48 -0.05
C SER A 134 24.97 -7.56 1.47
N ASN A 135 23.83 -7.56 2.14
CA ASN A 135 23.79 -7.62 3.60
C ASN A 135 23.65 -9.03 4.16
N LYS A 136 23.80 -10.02 3.33
CA LYS A 136 23.76 -11.38 3.83
C LYS A 136 25.16 -11.78 4.21
N THR A 137 25.45 -11.64 5.42
CA THR A 137 26.63 -12.27 5.98
C THR A 137 26.20 -13.35 6.94
#